data_0513e5706a11ff21c6557f2b5e124575
#
_entry.id   0513e5706a11ff21c6557f2b5e124575
#
_cell.length_a   1.000
_cell.length_b   1.000
_cell.length_c   1.000
_cell.angle_alpha   90.00
_cell.angle_beta   90.00
_cell.angle_gamma   90.00
#
_symmetry.space_group_name_H-M   'P 1'
#
loop_
_entity.id
_entity.type
_entity.pdbx_description
1 polymer ?
#
loop_
_entity_poly.entity_id
_entity_poly.type
_entity_poly.pdbx_seq_one_letter_code
_entity_poly.pdbx_strand_id
1 'polypeptide(L)'
;MIDFDKLSKIGKEPITLPLHAQPALEVLTAVRYLPNKRLVVKGRWAGQSVYAKIFFGQGHGKYAARDLRGVALLSQHFIQTPELLCAAPSECKQAYVLIFKALDAAVNAEEFLHVTPAKKLNVAIRIVATIARHHEAKVLQTDLYLKNFLVDGDEIYTLDGDGIRQYRFLSPRRALKNLAVLISKFDVLEVEQWLPSLLQVYATARNWSSVPDLTAFKRLVNQHRTQVAKYYADKKVFRQCTDVNVYRQSGLFEAVSTDFALKHLPISIQDCEHIVEHGASFKKGNTCTVSLAEIDGVKVVVKRYNIKGFWHGLSRALRPTRAAVSWSNAYRLRLLGIATPQPVALIESRLGCLRGKAYFLSEYLDAPDASAFFAQIKNKRGQAEAVHKIVELFYRMYLLKLSHGDMKANNIKVLDGAPYLIDLDSMQQHDGDFFAIRGHVKDLKRFMRNWQDHPTLYNTFLKAFFAVYADPQVLRLAGLSVD
;
A
#
# COMPACT_ATOMS: atom_id res chain seq x y z
N MET A 1 -32.95 14.11 16.02
CA MET A 1 -31.48 14.23 15.75
C MET A 1 -31.04 12.98 15.03
N ILE A 2 -30.33 13.11 13.92
CA ILE A 2 -29.85 11.94 13.16
C ILE A 2 -28.63 11.39 13.86
N ASP A 3 -28.69 10.10 14.22
CA ASP A 3 -27.53 9.39 14.76
C ASP A 3 -26.74 8.77 13.61
N PHE A 4 -25.66 9.44 13.19
CA PHE A 4 -24.81 9.00 12.08
C PHE A 4 -23.95 7.80 12.44
N ASP A 5 -23.69 7.55 13.72
CA ASP A 5 -22.98 6.34 14.18
C ASP A 5 -23.88 5.12 14.05
N LYS A 6 -25.17 5.27 14.36
CA LYS A 6 -26.17 4.25 14.11
C LYS A 6 -26.39 4.00 12.62
N LEU A 7 -26.44 5.06 11.81
CA LEU A 7 -26.51 4.99 10.34
C LEU A 7 -25.26 4.27 9.74
N SER A 8 -24.10 4.37 10.34
CA SER A 8 -22.90 3.67 9.88
C SER A 8 -22.88 2.17 10.17
N LYS A 9 -23.73 1.72 11.10
CA LYS A 9 -23.86 0.32 11.56
C LYS A 9 -25.20 -0.29 11.13
N ILE A 10 -25.75 0.16 10.01
CA ILE A 10 -27.03 -0.33 9.48
C ILE A 10 -27.03 -1.86 9.41
N GLY A 11 -28.05 -2.47 10.03
CA GLY A 11 -28.34 -3.88 9.97
C GLY A 11 -29.12 -4.26 8.71
N LYS A 12 -30.03 -5.20 8.84
CA LYS A 12 -30.86 -5.69 7.70
C LYS A 12 -32.01 -4.74 7.32
N GLU A 13 -32.43 -3.83 8.20
CA GLU A 13 -33.59 -2.95 7.96
C GLU A 13 -33.11 -1.60 7.39
N PRO A 14 -33.73 -1.12 6.29
CA PRO A 14 -33.44 0.18 5.72
C PRO A 14 -33.75 1.32 6.69
N ILE A 15 -32.98 2.38 6.62
CA ILE A 15 -33.20 3.61 7.41
C ILE A 15 -33.58 4.74 6.46
N THR A 16 -34.70 5.41 6.73
CA THR A 16 -35.14 6.57 5.96
C THR A 16 -34.49 7.85 6.46
N LEU A 17 -33.85 8.59 5.57
CA LEU A 17 -33.26 9.90 5.82
C LEU A 17 -34.11 10.98 5.14
N PRO A 18 -34.89 11.79 5.89
CA PRO A 18 -35.68 12.88 5.33
C PRO A 18 -34.78 13.99 4.78
N LEU A 19 -35.11 14.46 3.57
CA LEU A 19 -34.42 15.57 2.89
C LEU A 19 -35.35 16.78 2.76
N HIS A 20 -34.79 17.97 2.87
CA HIS A 20 -35.55 19.20 2.77
C HIS A 20 -36.07 19.42 1.34
N ALA A 21 -37.37 19.55 1.17
CA ALA A 21 -38.07 19.75 -0.10
C ALA A 21 -37.73 18.73 -1.20
N GLN A 22 -37.32 17.53 -0.81
CA GLN A 22 -37.00 16.43 -1.70
C GLN A 22 -37.58 15.11 -1.15
N PRO A 23 -37.80 14.06 -2.00
CA PRO A 23 -38.09 12.73 -1.52
C PRO A 23 -37.04 12.24 -0.51
N ALA A 24 -37.47 11.46 0.48
CA ALA A 24 -36.56 10.91 1.46
C ALA A 24 -35.62 9.88 0.81
N LEU A 25 -34.38 9.81 1.32
CA LEU A 25 -33.40 8.81 0.94
C LEU A 25 -33.56 7.56 1.80
N GLU A 26 -33.81 6.42 1.18
CA GLU A 26 -33.81 5.12 1.81
C GLU A 26 -32.37 4.57 1.83
N VAL A 27 -31.76 4.50 2.99
CA VAL A 27 -30.38 4.00 3.19
C VAL A 27 -30.44 2.51 3.42
N LEU A 28 -29.75 1.73 2.55
CA LEU A 28 -29.72 0.27 2.61
C LEU A 28 -28.44 -0.27 3.24
N THR A 29 -27.29 0.33 2.91
CA THR A 29 -25.99 -0.16 3.36
C THR A 29 -25.00 0.99 3.49
N ALA A 30 -24.23 1.00 4.57
CA ALA A 30 -23.09 1.90 4.74
C ALA A 30 -21.88 1.35 3.97
N VAL A 31 -21.33 2.15 3.06
CA VAL A 31 -20.17 1.78 2.23
C VAL A 31 -18.85 2.30 2.86
N ARG A 32 -18.89 3.51 3.38
CA ARG A 32 -17.71 4.14 3.99
C ARG A 32 -18.13 5.15 5.05
N TYR A 33 -17.53 5.03 6.22
CA TYR A 33 -17.76 5.95 7.32
C TYR A 33 -16.47 6.69 7.70
N LEU A 34 -16.55 8.01 7.77
CA LEU A 34 -15.52 8.88 8.32
C LEU A 34 -16.14 9.65 9.50
N PRO A 35 -15.78 9.32 10.74
CA PRO A 35 -16.38 9.92 11.93
C PRO A 35 -16.34 11.46 11.88
N ASN A 36 -17.46 12.08 12.27
CA ASN A 36 -17.66 13.54 12.30
C ASN A 36 -17.42 14.27 10.97
N LYS A 37 -17.48 13.58 9.82
CA LYS A 37 -17.24 14.19 8.51
C LYS A 37 -18.19 13.72 7.42
N ARG A 38 -18.21 12.41 7.14
CA ARG A 38 -18.91 11.90 5.96
C ARG A 38 -19.27 10.42 6.10
N LEU A 39 -20.47 10.07 5.66
CA LEU A 39 -20.91 8.71 5.43
C LEU A 39 -21.27 8.54 3.95
N VAL A 40 -20.77 7.50 3.31
CA VAL A 40 -21.18 7.08 1.95
C VAL A 40 -22.06 5.86 2.10
N VAL A 41 -23.23 5.88 1.46
CA VAL A 41 -24.22 4.82 1.54
C VAL A 41 -24.68 4.39 0.15
N LYS A 42 -25.08 3.13 0.02
CA LYS A 42 -25.92 2.65 -1.08
C LYS A 42 -27.39 2.68 -0.60
N GLY A 43 -28.30 3.11 -1.46
CA GLY A 43 -29.69 3.27 -1.08
C GLY A 43 -30.62 3.35 -2.28
N ARG A 44 -31.86 3.77 -2.01
CA ARG A 44 -32.89 4.08 -3.02
C ARG A 44 -33.35 5.53 -2.86
N TRP A 45 -33.53 6.21 -3.96
CA TRP A 45 -34.12 7.54 -3.98
C TRP A 45 -35.02 7.70 -5.20
N ALA A 46 -36.27 8.16 -4.98
CA ALA A 46 -37.30 8.25 -6.03
C ALA A 46 -37.39 6.98 -6.88
N GLY A 47 -37.33 5.79 -6.24
CA GLY A 47 -37.44 4.48 -6.90
C GLY A 47 -36.17 3.99 -7.59
N GLN A 48 -35.09 4.76 -7.62
CA GLN A 48 -33.86 4.40 -8.30
C GLN A 48 -32.78 3.94 -7.30
N SER A 49 -31.88 3.02 -7.74
CA SER A 49 -30.66 2.66 -7.01
C SER A 49 -29.66 3.82 -7.04
N VAL A 50 -29.13 4.21 -5.86
CA VAL A 50 -28.28 5.39 -5.73
C VAL A 50 -27.11 5.13 -4.78
N TYR A 51 -26.05 5.91 -4.95
CA TYR A 51 -25.05 6.16 -3.92
C TYR A 51 -25.21 7.58 -3.39
N ALA A 52 -25.19 7.75 -2.07
CA ALA A 52 -25.28 9.06 -1.47
C ALA A 52 -24.07 9.35 -0.57
N LYS A 53 -23.55 10.57 -0.69
CA LYS A 53 -22.55 11.12 0.20
C LYS A 53 -23.24 12.04 1.20
N ILE A 54 -23.27 11.66 2.45
CA ILE A 54 -23.89 12.42 3.56
C ILE A 54 -22.77 13.11 4.32
N PHE A 55 -22.68 14.42 4.21
CA PHE A 55 -21.72 15.26 4.92
C PHE A 55 -22.34 15.78 6.21
N PHE A 56 -21.68 15.59 7.35
CA PHE A 56 -22.15 16.01 8.67
C PHE A 56 -20.99 16.47 9.56
N GLY A 57 -21.31 16.97 10.75
CA GLY A 57 -20.32 17.54 11.65
C GLY A 57 -19.90 18.95 11.25
N GLN A 58 -18.87 19.48 11.91
CA GLN A 58 -18.44 20.88 11.70
C GLN A 58 -17.94 21.13 10.27
N GLY A 59 -18.49 22.13 9.60
CA GLY A 59 -18.09 22.50 8.24
C GLY A 59 -18.62 21.59 7.13
N HIS A 60 -19.61 20.74 7.39
CA HIS A 60 -20.20 19.82 6.42
C HIS A 60 -20.65 20.49 5.11
N GLY A 61 -21.30 21.65 5.19
CA GLY A 61 -21.72 22.41 4.00
C GLY A 61 -20.56 22.84 3.11
N LYS A 62 -19.41 23.19 3.70
CA LYS A 62 -18.19 23.54 2.94
C LYS A 62 -17.61 22.33 2.20
N TYR A 63 -17.62 21.15 2.83
CA TYR A 63 -17.15 19.91 2.20
C TYR A 63 -18.08 19.47 1.08
N ALA A 64 -19.41 19.52 1.31
CA ALA A 64 -20.41 19.19 0.30
C ALA A 64 -20.31 20.14 -0.91
N ALA A 65 -20.23 21.47 -0.68
CA ALA A 65 -20.08 22.46 -1.74
C ALA A 65 -18.79 22.28 -2.55
N ARG A 66 -17.71 21.79 -1.96
CA ARG A 66 -16.45 21.50 -2.65
C ARG A 66 -16.58 20.26 -3.54
N ASP A 67 -17.19 19.18 -3.03
CA ASP A 67 -17.47 17.97 -3.81
C ASP A 67 -18.41 18.28 -4.98
N LEU A 68 -19.51 19.01 -4.74
CA LEU A 68 -20.46 19.45 -5.74
C LEU A 68 -19.81 20.25 -6.87
N ARG A 69 -18.97 21.23 -6.53
CA ARG A 69 -18.23 22.01 -7.54
C ARG A 69 -17.31 21.14 -8.40
N GLY A 70 -16.63 20.17 -7.78
CA GLY A 70 -15.77 19.26 -8.53
C GLY A 70 -16.54 18.37 -9.49
N VAL A 71 -17.68 17.83 -9.08
CA VAL A 71 -18.57 17.05 -9.96
C VAL A 71 -19.09 17.94 -11.11
N ALA A 72 -19.55 19.15 -10.83
CA ALA A 72 -19.99 20.09 -11.86
C ALA A 72 -18.89 20.41 -12.89
N LEU A 73 -17.65 20.60 -12.43
CA LEU A 73 -16.49 20.80 -13.33
C LEU A 73 -16.24 19.59 -14.24
N LEU A 74 -16.30 18.37 -13.70
CA LEU A 74 -16.14 17.15 -14.50
C LEU A 74 -17.22 17.07 -15.59
N SER A 75 -18.49 17.27 -15.21
CA SER A 75 -19.62 17.25 -16.14
C SER A 75 -19.52 18.35 -17.19
N GLN A 76 -19.15 19.58 -16.81
CA GLN A 76 -18.95 20.71 -17.72
C GLN A 76 -17.91 20.42 -18.80
N HIS A 77 -16.89 19.62 -18.49
CA HIS A 77 -15.82 19.24 -19.42
C HIS A 77 -16.02 17.86 -20.04
N PHE A 78 -17.23 17.30 -19.97
CA PHE A 78 -17.57 15.97 -20.52
C PHE A 78 -16.66 14.83 -20.04
N ILE A 79 -16.16 14.97 -18.80
CA ILE A 79 -15.40 13.92 -18.12
C ILE A 79 -16.40 13.03 -17.37
N GLN A 80 -16.40 11.75 -17.69
CA GLN A 80 -17.32 10.79 -17.09
C GLN A 80 -17.22 10.78 -15.55
N THR A 81 -18.35 11.01 -14.91
CA THR A 81 -18.57 10.93 -13.45
C THR A 81 -20.01 10.47 -13.22
N PRO A 82 -20.32 9.76 -12.12
CA PRO A 82 -21.69 9.40 -11.83
C PRO A 82 -22.63 10.61 -11.84
N GLU A 83 -23.79 10.48 -12.45
CA GLU A 83 -24.78 11.53 -12.56
C GLU A 83 -25.25 11.99 -11.17
N LEU A 84 -25.18 13.29 -10.91
CA LEU A 84 -25.71 13.89 -9.69
C LEU A 84 -27.22 14.10 -9.86
N LEU A 85 -28.02 13.35 -9.09
CA LEU A 85 -29.49 13.41 -9.13
C LEU A 85 -30.05 14.46 -8.18
N CYS A 86 -29.42 14.63 -6.99
CA CYS A 86 -29.90 15.56 -5.98
C CYS A 86 -28.75 16.10 -5.11
N ALA A 87 -28.89 17.35 -4.70
CA ALA A 87 -28.04 17.99 -3.71
C ALA A 87 -28.91 18.80 -2.75
N ALA A 88 -29.14 18.29 -1.53
CA ALA A 88 -30.05 18.88 -0.58
C ALA A 88 -29.57 18.74 0.87
N PRO A 89 -29.92 19.67 1.77
CA PRO A 89 -29.73 19.47 3.19
C PRO A 89 -30.73 18.39 3.70
N SER A 90 -30.36 17.70 4.78
CA SER A 90 -31.33 16.92 5.55
C SER A 90 -32.42 17.84 6.13
N GLU A 91 -33.59 17.32 6.39
CA GLU A 91 -34.70 18.11 6.90
C GLU A 91 -34.33 18.85 8.20
N CYS A 92 -33.61 18.22 9.10
CA CYS A 92 -33.10 18.82 10.33
C CYS A 92 -31.85 19.72 10.13
N LYS A 93 -31.37 19.94 8.90
CA LYS A 93 -30.19 20.74 8.52
C LYS A 93 -28.87 20.33 9.19
N GLN A 94 -28.79 19.13 9.78
CA GLN A 94 -27.59 18.60 10.42
C GLN A 94 -26.59 17.97 9.43
N ALA A 95 -27.07 17.70 8.21
CA ALA A 95 -26.24 17.13 7.14
C ALA A 95 -26.58 17.77 5.79
N TYR A 96 -25.65 17.63 4.84
CA TYR A 96 -25.87 17.92 3.43
C TYR A 96 -25.62 16.64 2.63
N VAL A 97 -26.52 16.32 1.71
CA VAL A 97 -26.55 15.05 1.00
C VAL A 97 -26.38 15.28 -0.49
N LEU A 98 -25.44 14.57 -1.10
CA LEU A 98 -25.28 14.48 -2.55
C LEU A 98 -25.66 13.07 -2.99
N ILE A 99 -26.65 12.95 -3.87
CA ILE A 99 -27.19 11.69 -4.36
C ILE A 99 -26.76 11.50 -5.81
N PHE A 100 -26.12 10.37 -6.07
CA PHE A 100 -25.62 10.00 -7.38
C PHE A 100 -26.32 8.74 -7.87
N LYS A 101 -26.60 8.68 -9.18
CA LYS A 101 -27.10 7.46 -9.83
C LYS A 101 -26.11 6.32 -9.61
N ALA A 102 -26.61 5.16 -9.21
CA ALA A 102 -25.78 3.98 -9.07
C ALA A 102 -25.36 3.44 -10.47
N LEU A 103 -24.10 3.07 -10.58
CA LEU A 103 -23.55 2.33 -11.71
C LEU A 103 -23.39 0.89 -11.22
N ASP A 104 -24.46 0.10 -11.29
CA ASP A 104 -24.53 -1.22 -10.62
C ASP A 104 -23.60 -2.27 -11.24
N ALA A 105 -23.19 -2.11 -12.51
CA ALA A 105 -22.24 -2.98 -13.19
C ALA A 105 -20.78 -2.51 -13.01
N ALA A 106 -20.56 -1.30 -12.52
CA ALA A 106 -19.23 -0.72 -12.40
C ALA A 106 -18.44 -1.29 -11.21
N VAL A 107 -17.17 -1.57 -11.42
CA VAL A 107 -16.23 -2.03 -10.41
C VAL A 107 -15.14 -0.99 -10.23
N ASN A 108 -14.66 -0.76 -9.00
CA ASN A 108 -13.55 0.16 -8.81
C ASN A 108 -12.26 -0.40 -9.46
N ALA A 109 -11.43 0.50 -10.01
CA ALA A 109 -10.28 0.09 -10.80
C ALA A 109 -9.23 -0.69 -9.97
N GLU A 110 -9.11 -0.43 -8.67
CA GLU A 110 -8.21 -1.18 -7.80
C GLU A 110 -8.62 -2.66 -7.71
N GLU A 111 -9.90 -2.92 -7.47
CA GLU A 111 -10.47 -4.26 -7.43
C GLU A 111 -10.44 -4.93 -8.81
N PHE A 112 -10.83 -4.22 -9.86
CA PHE A 112 -10.81 -4.73 -11.24
C PHE A 112 -9.41 -5.22 -11.65
N LEU A 113 -8.36 -4.48 -11.31
CA LEU A 113 -6.98 -4.84 -11.62
C LEU A 113 -6.51 -6.09 -10.86
N HIS A 114 -7.08 -6.38 -9.70
CA HIS A 114 -6.79 -7.63 -8.98
C HIS A 114 -7.49 -8.85 -9.61
N VAL A 115 -8.74 -8.70 -10.00
CA VAL A 115 -9.60 -9.82 -10.44
C VAL A 115 -9.36 -10.18 -11.93
N THR A 116 -8.95 -9.22 -12.77
CA THR A 116 -8.86 -9.41 -14.22
C THR A 116 -7.45 -9.09 -14.76
N PRO A 117 -6.43 -9.95 -14.51
CA PRO A 117 -5.05 -9.68 -14.89
C PRO A 117 -4.86 -9.42 -16.39
N ALA A 118 -5.55 -10.17 -17.27
CA ALA A 118 -5.41 -10.05 -18.73
C ALA A 118 -5.86 -8.69 -19.31
N LYS A 119 -6.68 -7.93 -18.56
CA LYS A 119 -7.19 -6.62 -19.00
C LYS A 119 -6.50 -5.43 -18.33
N LYS A 120 -5.52 -5.65 -17.47
CA LYS A 120 -4.87 -4.62 -16.65
C LYS A 120 -4.31 -3.47 -17.50
N LEU A 121 -3.54 -3.76 -18.55
CA LEU A 121 -2.95 -2.74 -19.41
C LEU A 121 -4.03 -1.91 -20.09
N ASN A 122 -5.09 -2.53 -20.60
CA ASN A 122 -6.18 -1.81 -21.26
C ASN A 122 -6.85 -0.83 -20.29
N VAL A 123 -7.14 -1.25 -19.06
CA VAL A 123 -7.72 -0.37 -18.03
C VAL A 123 -6.74 0.74 -17.65
N ALA A 124 -5.46 0.46 -17.50
CA ALA A 124 -4.44 1.48 -17.22
C ALA A 124 -4.37 2.54 -18.35
N ILE A 125 -4.41 2.11 -19.61
CA ILE A 125 -4.48 2.98 -20.80
C ILE A 125 -5.70 3.90 -20.72
N ARG A 126 -6.89 3.36 -20.45
CA ARG A 126 -8.13 4.15 -20.36
C ARG A 126 -8.11 5.15 -19.20
N ILE A 127 -7.60 4.77 -18.03
CA ILE A 127 -7.44 5.69 -16.90
C ILE A 127 -6.46 6.81 -17.28
N VAL A 128 -5.33 6.50 -17.93
CA VAL A 128 -4.35 7.50 -18.39
C VAL A 128 -4.97 8.46 -19.42
N ALA A 129 -5.76 7.95 -20.36
CA ALA A 129 -6.50 8.78 -21.32
C ALA A 129 -7.53 9.68 -20.63
N THR A 130 -8.20 9.18 -19.58
CA THR A 130 -9.12 9.98 -18.76
C THR A 130 -8.37 11.11 -18.04
N ILE A 131 -7.22 10.85 -17.45
CA ILE A 131 -6.40 11.89 -16.81
C ILE A 131 -5.83 12.87 -17.84
N ALA A 132 -5.52 12.44 -19.05
CA ALA A 132 -5.15 13.37 -20.12
C ALA A 132 -6.30 14.34 -20.45
N ARG A 133 -7.55 13.86 -20.51
CA ARG A 133 -8.75 14.71 -20.69
C ARG A 133 -8.93 15.71 -19.53
N HIS A 134 -8.71 15.27 -18.27
CA HIS A 134 -8.69 16.19 -17.12
C HIS A 134 -7.67 17.32 -17.34
N HIS A 135 -6.45 16.97 -17.73
CA HIS A 135 -5.39 17.96 -17.91
C HIS A 135 -5.64 18.89 -19.12
N GLU A 136 -6.29 18.39 -20.18
CA GLU A 136 -6.70 19.23 -21.31
C GLU A 136 -7.73 20.27 -20.89
N ALA A 137 -8.69 19.87 -20.06
CA ALA A 137 -9.66 20.76 -19.42
C ALA A 137 -9.04 21.69 -18.35
N LYS A 138 -7.72 21.66 -18.14
CA LYS A 138 -7.00 22.39 -17.08
C LYS A 138 -7.46 22.02 -15.68
N VAL A 139 -7.91 20.79 -15.52
CA VAL A 139 -8.39 20.20 -14.27
C VAL A 139 -7.36 19.22 -13.73
N LEU A 140 -7.10 19.25 -12.43
CA LEU A 140 -6.33 18.22 -11.73
C LEU A 140 -7.21 17.51 -10.71
N GLN A 141 -7.09 16.19 -10.68
CA GLN A 141 -7.52 15.39 -9.54
C GLN A 141 -6.35 15.24 -8.57
N THR A 142 -6.49 15.74 -7.36
CA THR A 142 -5.41 15.74 -6.36
C THR A 142 -5.32 14.42 -5.60
N ASP A 143 -6.40 13.65 -5.55
CA ASP A 143 -6.51 12.37 -4.83
C ASP A 143 -6.57 11.19 -5.82
N LEU A 144 -5.44 10.93 -6.47
CA LEU A 144 -5.28 9.91 -7.52
C LEU A 144 -5.05 8.51 -6.92
N TYR A 145 -6.10 7.94 -6.30
CA TYR A 145 -6.15 6.52 -5.96
C TYR A 145 -6.94 5.74 -7.01
N LEU A 146 -6.54 4.52 -7.32
CA LEU A 146 -7.23 3.66 -8.29
C LEU A 146 -8.69 3.41 -7.93
N LYS A 147 -9.02 3.33 -6.64
CA LYS A 147 -10.41 3.24 -6.14
C LYS A 147 -11.28 4.46 -6.45
N ASN A 148 -10.69 5.58 -6.85
CA ASN A 148 -11.43 6.78 -7.28
C ASN A 148 -11.77 6.76 -8.77
N PHE A 149 -11.55 5.63 -9.45
CA PHE A 149 -12.00 5.37 -10.81
C PHE A 149 -12.89 4.13 -10.82
N LEU A 150 -14.05 4.21 -11.49
CA LEU A 150 -14.89 3.04 -11.76
C LEU A 150 -14.70 2.62 -13.21
N VAL A 151 -14.69 1.31 -13.41
CA VAL A 151 -14.67 0.65 -14.73
C VAL A 151 -16.04 0.10 -14.98
N ASP A 152 -16.72 0.60 -16.01
CA ASP A 152 -18.02 0.12 -16.47
C ASP A 152 -17.93 -0.17 -17.98
N GLY A 153 -17.82 -1.44 -18.33
CA GLY A 153 -17.51 -1.83 -19.70
C GLY A 153 -16.21 -1.16 -20.21
N ASP A 154 -16.38 -0.31 -21.23
CA ASP A 154 -15.28 0.45 -21.82
C ASP A 154 -15.13 1.87 -21.26
N GLU A 155 -15.98 2.30 -20.36
CA GLU A 155 -15.94 3.63 -19.78
C GLU A 155 -15.20 3.68 -18.44
N ILE A 156 -14.54 4.81 -18.19
CA ILE A 156 -13.90 5.12 -16.91
C ILE A 156 -14.59 6.32 -16.30
N TYR A 157 -15.20 6.12 -15.13
CA TYR A 157 -15.84 7.18 -14.36
C TYR A 157 -14.91 7.68 -13.26
N THR A 158 -14.77 9.00 -13.17
CA THR A 158 -14.00 9.66 -12.10
C THR A 158 -14.89 9.88 -10.89
N LEU A 159 -14.44 9.43 -9.72
CA LEU A 159 -15.10 9.67 -8.45
C LEU A 159 -14.43 10.79 -7.67
N ASP A 160 -15.16 11.28 -6.63
CA ASP A 160 -14.68 12.19 -5.60
C ASP A 160 -14.34 13.60 -6.09
N GLY A 161 -15.39 14.40 -6.33
CA GLY A 161 -15.30 15.82 -6.74
C GLY A 161 -14.50 16.68 -5.74
N ASP A 162 -14.43 16.28 -4.45
CA ASP A 162 -13.65 16.98 -3.43
C ASP A 162 -12.16 17.11 -3.79
N GLY A 163 -11.61 16.19 -4.57
CA GLY A 163 -10.24 16.20 -5.08
C GLY A 163 -10.03 17.05 -6.35
N ILE A 164 -11.09 17.51 -7.01
CA ILE A 164 -11.01 18.19 -8.31
C ILE A 164 -10.65 19.68 -8.13
N ARG A 165 -9.67 20.13 -8.91
CA ARG A 165 -9.21 21.53 -8.90
C ARG A 165 -9.05 22.04 -10.33
N GLN A 166 -9.66 23.20 -10.65
CA GLN A 166 -9.49 23.87 -11.92
C GLN A 166 -8.40 24.92 -11.84
N TYR A 167 -7.65 25.08 -12.91
CA TYR A 167 -6.58 26.06 -13.05
C TYR A 167 -6.79 26.91 -14.28
N ARG A 168 -6.45 28.20 -14.19
CA ARG A 168 -6.43 29.10 -15.35
C ARG A 168 -5.39 28.64 -16.38
N PHE A 169 -4.25 28.15 -15.89
CA PHE A 169 -3.18 27.60 -16.69
C PHE A 169 -2.61 26.34 -16.01
N LEU A 170 -2.47 25.26 -16.77
CA LEU A 170 -1.86 24.02 -16.32
C LEU A 170 -0.59 23.74 -17.12
N SER A 171 0.57 23.97 -16.52
CA SER A 171 1.85 23.70 -17.16
C SER A 171 2.07 22.21 -17.43
N PRO A 172 2.77 21.84 -18.52
CA PRO A 172 3.12 20.44 -18.82
C PRO A 172 3.84 19.75 -17.66
N ARG A 173 4.75 20.46 -17.00
CA ARG A 173 5.47 19.94 -15.82
C ARG A 173 4.53 19.56 -14.67
N ARG A 174 3.50 20.37 -14.39
CA ARG A 174 2.52 20.09 -13.34
C ARG A 174 1.61 18.94 -13.71
N ALA A 175 1.18 18.88 -14.96
CA ALA A 175 0.38 17.79 -15.51
C ALA A 175 1.14 16.46 -15.43
N LEU A 176 2.40 16.40 -15.86
CA LEU A 176 3.24 15.21 -15.78
C LEU A 176 3.52 14.77 -14.34
N LYS A 177 3.70 15.72 -13.39
CA LYS A 177 3.81 15.36 -11.97
C LYS A 177 2.52 14.69 -11.45
N ASN A 178 1.35 15.19 -11.85
CA ASN A 178 0.08 14.60 -11.46
C ASN A 178 -0.13 13.21 -12.10
N LEU A 179 0.21 13.06 -13.38
CA LEU A 179 0.23 11.76 -14.05
C LEU A 179 1.18 10.77 -13.35
N ALA A 180 2.37 11.21 -12.94
CA ALA A 180 3.34 10.37 -12.22
C ALA A 180 2.79 9.87 -10.87
N VAL A 181 1.96 10.66 -10.17
CA VAL A 181 1.23 10.22 -8.97
C VAL A 181 0.30 9.05 -9.30
N LEU A 182 -0.48 9.14 -10.38
CA LEU A 182 -1.34 8.04 -10.82
C LEU A 182 -0.53 6.79 -11.16
N ILE A 183 0.47 6.93 -12.05
CA ILE A 183 1.31 5.81 -12.51
C ILE A 183 2.02 5.12 -11.32
N SER A 184 2.36 5.86 -10.27
CA SER A 184 2.95 5.29 -9.06
C SER A 184 2.02 4.32 -8.30
N LYS A 185 0.72 4.28 -8.60
CA LYS A 185 -0.26 3.38 -7.98
C LYS A 185 -0.35 2.00 -8.64
N PHE A 186 0.15 1.87 -9.85
CA PHE A 186 0.26 0.57 -10.50
C PHE A 186 1.48 -0.20 -10.00
N ASP A 187 1.47 -1.51 -10.19
CA ASP A 187 2.60 -2.37 -9.85
C ASP A 187 3.90 -1.91 -10.54
N VAL A 188 5.05 -2.02 -9.86
CA VAL A 188 6.31 -1.50 -10.39
C VAL A 188 6.82 -2.29 -11.59
N LEU A 189 6.62 -3.62 -11.60
CA LEU A 189 7.03 -4.47 -12.72
C LEU A 189 6.14 -4.24 -13.96
N GLU A 190 4.84 -4.07 -13.73
CA GLU A 190 3.88 -3.74 -14.79
C GLU A 190 4.21 -2.37 -15.40
N VAL A 191 4.48 -1.36 -14.59
CA VAL A 191 4.88 -0.02 -15.06
C VAL A 191 6.17 -0.07 -15.86
N GLU A 192 7.13 -0.90 -15.48
CA GLU A 192 8.39 -1.05 -16.24
C GLU A 192 8.13 -1.42 -17.70
N GLN A 193 7.14 -2.27 -17.93
CA GLN A 193 6.75 -2.74 -19.28
C GLN A 193 5.79 -1.77 -19.98
N TRP A 194 4.85 -1.16 -19.25
CA TRP A 194 3.73 -0.40 -19.82
C TRP A 194 4.05 1.06 -20.09
N LEU A 195 5.05 1.61 -19.42
CA LEU A 195 5.29 3.06 -19.39
C LEU A 195 5.43 3.71 -20.78
N PRO A 196 6.12 3.11 -21.77
CA PRO A 196 6.19 3.69 -23.11
C PRO A 196 4.80 3.85 -23.76
N SER A 197 3.97 2.81 -23.68
CA SER A 197 2.61 2.83 -24.23
C SER A 197 1.71 3.82 -23.49
N LEU A 198 1.80 3.90 -22.16
CA LEU A 198 1.02 4.84 -21.36
C LEU A 198 1.38 6.30 -21.67
N LEU A 199 2.66 6.61 -21.86
CA LEU A 199 3.10 7.95 -22.25
C LEU A 199 2.68 8.31 -23.68
N GLN A 200 2.71 7.35 -24.59
CA GLN A 200 2.23 7.55 -25.98
C GLN A 200 0.73 7.90 -25.96
N VAL A 201 -0.09 7.12 -25.23
CA VAL A 201 -1.54 7.39 -25.10
C VAL A 201 -1.79 8.76 -24.47
N TYR A 202 -1.03 9.11 -23.42
CA TYR A 202 -1.16 10.40 -22.78
C TYR A 202 -0.82 11.56 -23.73
N ALA A 203 0.29 11.48 -24.46
CA ALA A 203 0.72 12.50 -25.42
C ALA A 203 -0.30 12.67 -26.56
N THR A 204 -0.79 11.55 -27.12
CA THR A 204 -1.83 11.56 -28.17
C THR A 204 -3.12 12.21 -27.66
N ALA A 205 -3.61 11.82 -26.46
CA ALA A 205 -4.83 12.39 -25.89
C ALA A 205 -4.68 13.88 -25.47
N ARG A 206 -3.45 14.38 -25.37
CA ARG A 206 -3.11 15.79 -25.11
C ARG A 206 -2.76 16.57 -26.37
N ASN A 207 -2.88 15.97 -27.54
CA ASN A 207 -2.46 16.56 -28.83
C ASN A 207 -1.02 17.12 -28.79
N TRP A 208 -0.12 16.46 -28.05
CA TRP A 208 1.29 16.85 -27.98
C TRP A 208 2.05 16.34 -29.20
N SER A 209 2.93 17.17 -29.76
CA SER A 209 3.76 16.84 -30.91
C SER A 209 4.86 15.81 -30.59
N SER A 210 5.18 15.63 -29.34
CA SER A 210 6.21 14.67 -28.91
C SER A 210 5.82 13.98 -27.60
N VAL A 211 6.26 12.73 -27.46
CA VAL A 211 6.10 11.96 -26.21
C VAL A 211 7.10 12.50 -25.18
N PRO A 212 6.71 12.63 -23.89
CA PRO A 212 7.62 13.00 -22.83
C PRO A 212 8.82 12.04 -22.74
N ASP A 213 9.98 12.58 -22.34
CA ASP A 213 11.16 11.77 -22.10
C ASP A 213 10.89 10.67 -21.07
N LEU A 214 11.05 9.42 -21.49
CA LEU A 214 10.73 8.23 -20.70
C LEU A 214 11.56 8.17 -19.41
N THR A 215 12.85 8.46 -19.50
CA THR A 215 13.78 8.38 -18.37
C THR A 215 13.47 9.43 -17.31
N ALA A 216 13.23 10.67 -17.74
CA ALA A 216 12.85 11.76 -16.84
C ALA A 216 11.50 11.48 -16.19
N PHE A 217 10.52 10.97 -16.94
CA PHE A 217 9.21 10.65 -16.38
C PHE A 217 9.27 9.45 -15.40
N LYS A 218 10.02 8.40 -15.72
CA LYS A 218 10.27 7.27 -14.82
C LYS A 218 10.89 7.74 -13.49
N ARG A 219 11.82 8.71 -13.52
CA ARG A 219 12.37 9.33 -12.31
C ARG A 219 11.29 10.01 -11.46
N LEU A 220 10.35 10.74 -12.08
CA LEU A 220 9.22 11.36 -11.36
C LEU A 220 8.33 10.33 -10.66
N VAL A 221 7.98 9.25 -11.35
CA VAL A 221 7.18 8.14 -10.79
C VAL A 221 7.89 7.53 -9.58
N ASN A 222 9.17 7.17 -9.74
CA ASN A 222 9.95 6.53 -8.69
C ASN A 222 10.20 7.47 -7.51
N GLN A 223 10.45 8.75 -7.76
CA GLN A 223 10.58 9.77 -6.71
C GLN A 223 9.30 9.86 -5.87
N HIS A 224 8.13 9.88 -6.52
CA HIS A 224 6.86 9.92 -5.82
C HIS A 224 6.64 8.66 -4.97
N ARG A 225 6.87 7.45 -5.54
CA ARG A 225 6.78 6.19 -4.79
C ARG A 225 7.67 6.19 -3.54
N THR A 226 8.94 6.57 -3.72
CA THR A 226 9.92 6.62 -2.64
C THR A 226 9.47 7.58 -1.53
N GLN A 227 9.01 8.78 -1.89
CA GLN A 227 8.55 9.78 -0.91
C GLN A 227 7.32 9.29 -0.13
N VAL A 228 6.33 8.72 -0.82
CA VAL A 228 5.13 8.17 -0.19
C VAL A 228 5.48 7.02 0.74
N ALA A 229 6.32 6.08 0.29
CA ALA A 229 6.73 4.94 1.09
C ALA A 229 7.51 5.36 2.34
N LYS A 230 8.44 6.32 2.21
CA LYS A 230 9.17 6.89 3.35
C LYS A 230 8.24 7.58 4.34
N TYR A 231 7.37 8.47 3.85
CA TYR A 231 6.44 9.17 4.74
C TYR A 231 5.51 8.20 5.49
N TYR A 232 4.97 7.20 4.78
CA TYR A 232 4.10 6.19 5.37
C TYR A 232 4.83 5.35 6.41
N ALA A 233 5.95 4.75 6.02
CA ALA A 233 6.70 3.81 6.85
C ALA A 233 7.46 4.48 8.00
N ASP A 234 8.05 5.66 7.78
CA ASP A 234 8.95 6.28 8.77
C ASP A 234 8.20 7.26 9.71
N LYS A 235 6.96 7.67 9.33
CA LYS A 235 6.20 8.65 10.11
C LYS A 235 4.77 8.23 10.41
N LYS A 236 3.99 7.79 9.37
CA LYS A 236 2.55 7.58 9.53
C LYS A 236 2.23 6.39 10.43
N VAL A 237 2.96 5.27 10.32
CA VAL A 237 2.74 4.06 11.12
C VAL A 237 3.22 4.16 12.57
N PHE A 238 3.77 5.31 13.00
CA PHE A 238 4.13 5.63 14.39
C PHE A 238 3.14 6.58 15.07
N ARG A 239 1.99 6.83 14.44
CA ARG A 239 0.90 7.66 14.96
C ARG A 239 -0.45 7.03 14.64
N GLN A 240 -1.49 7.43 15.36
CA GLN A 240 -2.85 7.01 15.08
C GLN A 240 -3.20 7.26 13.60
N CYS A 241 -3.58 6.20 12.90
CA CYS A 241 -4.01 6.26 11.50
C CYS A 241 -4.97 5.09 11.19
N THR A 242 -5.39 4.96 9.92
CA THR A 242 -6.31 3.89 9.49
C THR A 242 -5.75 2.49 9.78
N ASP A 243 -4.44 2.30 9.63
CA ASP A 243 -3.80 0.98 9.67
C ASP A 243 -3.17 0.67 11.03
N VAL A 244 -3.01 1.68 11.90
CA VAL A 244 -2.27 1.56 13.17
C VAL A 244 -2.95 2.35 14.27
N ASN A 245 -3.20 1.68 15.41
CA ASN A 245 -3.53 2.29 16.68
C ASN A 245 -2.26 2.52 17.50
N VAL A 246 -2.12 3.69 18.11
CA VAL A 246 -0.95 4.04 18.93
C VAL A 246 -1.37 4.37 20.35
N TYR A 247 -0.72 3.69 21.30
CA TYR A 247 -0.90 3.92 22.73
C TYR A 247 0.41 4.44 23.31
N ARG A 248 0.30 5.45 24.19
CA ARG A 248 1.45 6.05 24.88
C ARG A 248 1.12 6.18 26.35
N GLN A 249 1.88 5.48 27.15
CA GLN A 249 1.81 5.56 28.62
C GLN A 249 3.18 5.97 29.15
N SER A 250 3.27 6.27 30.47
CA SER A 250 4.56 6.59 31.07
C SER A 250 5.54 5.42 30.91
N GLY A 251 6.62 5.65 30.18
CA GLY A 251 7.64 4.63 29.93
C GLY A 251 7.35 3.62 28.83
N LEU A 252 6.21 3.71 28.13
CA LEU A 252 5.78 2.73 27.12
C LEU A 252 5.29 3.40 25.83
N PHE A 253 5.70 2.86 24.69
CA PHE A 253 5.17 3.15 23.38
C PHE A 253 4.70 1.86 22.72
N GLU A 254 3.46 1.84 22.27
CA GLU A 254 2.86 0.73 21.56
C GLU A 254 2.27 1.24 20.24
N ALA A 255 2.56 0.55 19.15
CA ALA A 255 1.89 0.71 17.88
C ALA A 255 1.36 -0.66 17.45
N VAL A 256 0.04 -0.78 17.30
CA VAL A 256 -0.65 -2.04 17.04
C VAL A 256 -1.42 -1.93 15.74
N SER A 257 -1.35 -2.96 14.88
CA SER A 257 -2.17 -3.03 13.67
C SER A 257 -3.65 -2.91 14.03
N THR A 258 -4.38 -2.06 13.30
CA THR A 258 -5.81 -1.84 13.55
C THR A 258 -6.62 -3.14 13.42
N ASP A 259 -6.29 -3.98 12.45
CA ASP A 259 -6.95 -5.28 12.26
C ASP A 259 -6.76 -6.20 13.46
N PHE A 260 -5.56 -6.19 14.05
CA PHE A 260 -5.25 -6.98 15.24
C PHE A 260 -5.92 -6.40 16.49
N ALA A 261 -5.87 -5.07 16.69
CA ALA A 261 -6.46 -4.40 17.84
C ALA A 261 -7.99 -4.56 17.95
N LEU A 262 -8.68 -4.76 16.82
CA LEU A 262 -10.12 -5.03 16.80
C LEU A 262 -10.49 -6.44 17.31
N LYS A 263 -9.55 -7.37 17.27
CA LYS A 263 -9.77 -8.81 17.58
C LYS A 263 -9.15 -9.21 18.92
N HIS A 264 -8.10 -8.51 19.37
CA HIS A 264 -7.24 -8.93 20.47
C HIS A 264 -6.98 -7.77 21.44
N LEU A 265 -6.69 -8.12 22.68
CA LEU A 265 -6.32 -7.16 23.72
C LEU A 265 -4.91 -6.60 23.49
N PRO A 266 -4.61 -5.37 23.97
CA PRO A 266 -3.24 -4.85 23.98
C PRO A 266 -2.27 -5.81 24.68
N ILE A 267 -1.05 -5.94 24.11
CA ILE A 267 -0.01 -6.83 24.65
C ILE A 267 0.97 -5.98 25.46
N SER A 268 1.20 -6.34 26.72
CA SER A 268 2.15 -5.64 27.59
C SER A 268 3.61 -6.09 27.35
N ILE A 269 4.57 -5.31 27.88
CA ILE A 269 5.99 -5.71 27.91
C ILE A 269 6.16 -7.01 28.72
N GLN A 270 5.41 -7.16 29.83
CA GLN A 270 5.46 -8.37 30.69
C GLN A 270 5.02 -9.60 29.91
N ASP A 271 3.95 -9.49 29.12
CA ASP A 271 3.49 -10.60 28.24
C ASP A 271 4.55 -10.97 27.23
N CYS A 272 5.20 -9.97 26.60
CA CYS A 272 6.29 -10.21 25.66
C CYS A 272 7.49 -10.89 26.30
N GLU A 273 7.89 -10.50 27.53
CA GLU A 273 8.97 -11.18 28.26
C GLU A 273 8.58 -12.59 28.62
N HIS A 274 7.38 -12.80 29.14
CA HIS A 274 6.88 -14.15 29.48
C HIS A 274 6.90 -15.07 28.24
N ILE A 275 6.44 -14.57 27.09
CA ILE A 275 6.47 -15.32 25.83
C ILE A 275 7.90 -15.65 25.41
N VAL A 276 8.83 -14.70 25.54
CA VAL A 276 10.23 -14.91 25.15
C VAL A 276 10.94 -15.92 26.07
N GLU A 277 10.56 -15.95 27.36
CA GLU A 277 11.16 -16.84 28.36
C GLU A 277 10.58 -18.26 28.30
N HIS A 278 9.26 -18.40 28.11
CA HIS A 278 8.54 -19.67 28.23
C HIS A 278 7.99 -20.21 26.90
N GLY A 279 7.93 -19.37 25.83
CA GLY A 279 7.42 -19.78 24.52
C GLY A 279 8.36 -20.71 23.76
N ALA A 280 7.82 -21.33 22.68
CA ALA A 280 8.62 -22.16 21.78
C ALA A 280 9.68 -21.28 21.08
N SER A 281 10.93 -21.47 21.48
CA SER A 281 12.05 -20.62 20.98
C SER A 281 12.57 -21.14 19.65
N PHE A 282 12.49 -20.33 18.59
CA PHE A 282 13.16 -20.60 17.33
C PHE A 282 14.64 -20.22 17.35
N LYS A 283 15.03 -19.21 18.15
CA LYS A 283 16.41 -18.74 18.20
C LYS A 283 16.67 -18.00 19.51
N LYS A 284 17.63 -18.48 20.27
CA LYS A 284 18.22 -17.77 21.43
C LYS A 284 19.59 -17.24 21.00
N GLY A 285 19.67 -16.00 20.50
CA GLY A 285 20.91 -15.40 20.05
C GLY A 285 21.30 -14.17 20.87
N ASN A 286 22.59 -13.84 20.89
CA ASN A 286 23.14 -12.69 21.63
C ASN A 286 22.55 -11.32 21.22
N THR A 287 22.01 -11.20 20.01
CA THR A 287 21.49 -9.93 19.47
C THR A 287 19.98 -9.88 19.40
N CYS A 288 19.33 -11.03 19.34
CA CYS A 288 17.89 -11.15 19.19
C CYS A 288 17.43 -12.53 19.67
N THR A 289 16.29 -12.55 20.35
CA THR A 289 15.56 -13.78 20.69
C THR A 289 14.25 -13.80 19.92
N VAL A 290 13.92 -14.95 19.34
CA VAL A 290 12.72 -15.15 18.52
C VAL A 290 11.93 -16.30 19.10
N SER A 291 10.68 -16.05 19.49
CA SER A 291 9.78 -17.04 20.07
C SER A 291 8.44 -17.06 19.33
N LEU A 292 7.81 -18.21 19.27
CA LEU A 292 6.44 -18.39 18.80
C LEU A 292 5.50 -18.30 19.99
N ALA A 293 4.41 -17.57 19.82
CA ALA A 293 3.31 -17.52 20.76
C ALA A 293 1.98 -17.70 20.04
N GLU A 294 0.97 -18.04 20.82
CA GLU A 294 -0.42 -18.01 20.39
C GLU A 294 -1.16 -16.99 21.26
N ILE A 295 -1.78 -15.99 20.62
CA ILE A 295 -2.53 -14.92 21.29
C ILE A 295 -3.94 -14.97 20.72
N ASP A 296 -4.92 -15.29 21.56
CA ASP A 296 -6.34 -15.45 21.20
C ASP A 296 -6.57 -16.31 19.94
N GLY A 297 -5.82 -17.43 19.83
CA GLY A 297 -5.90 -18.37 18.70
C GLY A 297 -5.10 -17.94 17.46
N VAL A 298 -4.39 -16.82 17.51
CA VAL A 298 -3.51 -16.37 16.41
C VAL A 298 -2.06 -16.65 16.74
N LYS A 299 -1.37 -17.38 15.87
CA LYS A 299 0.07 -17.62 16.00
C LYS A 299 0.86 -16.39 15.60
N VAL A 300 1.69 -15.90 16.50
CA VAL A 300 2.55 -14.72 16.31
C VAL A 300 4.01 -15.03 16.61
N VAL A 301 4.90 -14.42 15.87
CA VAL A 301 6.34 -14.41 16.13
C VAL A 301 6.69 -13.18 16.93
N VAL A 302 7.23 -13.37 18.12
CA VAL A 302 7.73 -12.31 19.00
C VAL A 302 9.24 -12.22 18.89
N LYS A 303 9.74 -11.10 18.40
CA LYS A 303 11.16 -10.83 18.21
C LYS A 303 11.63 -9.77 19.21
N ARG A 304 12.37 -10.18 20.26
CA ARG A 304 13.02 -9.30 21.21
C ARG A 304 14.41 -8.93 20.74
N TYR A 305 14.72 -7.63 20.73
CA TYR A 305 16.06 -7.12 20.41
C TYR A 305 16.86 -6.84 21.68
N ASN A 306 17.94 -7.59 21.89
CA ASN A 306 18.75 -7.54 23.09
C ASN A 306 19.70 -6.33 23.08
N ILE A 307 19.83 -5.64 24.21
CA ILE A 307 20.79 -4.56 24.42
C ILE A 307 22.09 -5.16 24.97
N LYS A 308 23.19 -5.03 24.24
CA LYS A 308 24.49 -5.64 24.57
C LYS A 308 25.32 -4.88 25.63
N GLY A 309 24.71 -4.20 26.58
CA GLY A 309 25.43 -3.49 27.64
C GLY A 309 25.09 -1.99 27.71
N PHE A 310 25.42 -1.36 28.84
CA PHE A 310 25.02 0.00 29.16
C PHE A 310 25.51 1.05 28.15
N TRP A 311 26.79 1.04 27.81
CA TRP A 311 27.38 2.00 26.83
C TRP A 311 26.85 1.83 25.41
N HIS A 312 26.58 0.60 25.00
CA HIS A 312 25.95 0.31 23.72
C HIS A 312 24.48 0.74 23.71
N GLY A 313 23.77 0.60 24.83
CA GLY A 313 22.42 1.09 25.02
C GLY A 313 22.33 2.62 24.94
N LEU A 314 23.25 3.33 25.60
CA LEU A 314 23.29 4.80 25.63
C LEU A 314 23.56 5.39 24.22
N SER A 315 24.52 4.83 23.48
CA SER A 315 24.84 5.30 22.11
C SER A 315 23.70 5.07 21.10
N ARG A 316 22.80 4.14 21.36
CA ARG A 316 21.63 3.81 20.53
C ARG A 316 20.32 4.36 21.03
N ALA A 317 20.25 4.84 22.28
CA ALA A 317 19.00 5.27 22.91
C ALA A 317 18.28 6.39 22.14
N LEU A 318 18.99 7.19 21.37
CA LEU A 318 18.43 8.25 20.52
C LEU A 318 18.10 7.79 19.08
N ARG A 319 18.49 6.57 18.69
CA ARG A 319 18.22 6.04 17.35
C ARG A 319 16.99 5.14 17.33
N PRO A 320 16.31 4.95 16.18
CA PRO A 320 15.29 3.94 16.05
C PRO A 320 15.81 2.57 16.49
N THR A 321 15.00 1.86 17.27
CA THR A 321 15.31 0.48 17.65
C THR A 321 15.23 -0.44 16.43
N ARG A 322 15.90 -1.59 16.46
CA ARG A 322 15.76 -2.58 15.38
C ARG A 322 14.30 -3.07 15.24
N ALA A 323 13.54 -3.10 16.34
CA ALA A 323 12.11 -3.40 16.31
C ALA A 323 11.35 -2.33 15.51
N ALA A 324 11.60 -1.04 15.78
CA ALA A 324 11.00 0.07 15.02
C ALA A 324 11.39 0.03 13.53
N VAL A 325 12.63 -0.35 13.21
CA VAL A 325 13.07 -0.53 11.82
C VAL A 325 12.32 -1.69 11.14
N SER A 326 12.18 -2.83 11.82
CA SER A 326 11.40 -3.97 11.30
C SER A 326 9.93 -3.60 11.09
N TRP A 327 9.30 -2.90 12.04
CA TRP A 327 7.94 -2.38 11.94
C TRP A 327 7.77 -1.47 10.73
N SER A 328 8.62 -0.45 10.61
CA SER A 328 8.64 0.48 9.49
C SER A 328 8.78 -0.25 8.16
N ASN A 329 9.74 -1.16 8.06
CA ASN A 329 10.02 -1.90 6.83
C ASN A 329 8.91 -2.88 6.46
N ALA A 330 8.24 -3.53 7.42
CA ALA A 330 7.09 -4.39 7.14
C ALA A 330 5.96 -3.59 6.48
N TYR A 331 5.60 -2.43 7.01
CA TYR A 331 4.60 -1.56 6.40
C TYR A 331 5.05 -0.97 5.06
N ARG A 332 6.36 -0.67 4.91
CA ARG A 332 6.94 -0.21 3.63
C ARG A 332 6.79 -1.27 2.55
N LEU A 333 7.16 -2.52 2.83
CA LEU A 333 7.05 -3.62 1.88
C LEU A 333 5.59 -3.84 1.45
N ARG A 334 4.68 -3.89 2.41
CA ARG A 334 3.23 -4.04 2.14
C ARG A 334 2.69 -2.92 1.26
N LEU A 335 3.03 -1.66 1.55
CA LEU A 335 2.63 -0.51 0.72
C LEU A 335 3.18 -0.61 -0.71
N LEU A 336 4.37 -1.18 -0.88
CA LEU A 336 5.05 -1.34 -2.17
C LEU A 336 4.73 -2.66 -2.88
N GLY A 337 3.79 -3.44 -2.36
CA GLY A 337 3.34 -4.71 -2.98
C GLY A 337 4.36 -5.85 -2.85
N ILE A 338 5.25 -5.81 -1.85
CA ILE A 338 6.18 -6.90 -1.54
C ILE A 338 5.66 -7.67 -0.32
N ALA A 339 5.51 -8.98 -0.49
CA ALA A 339 4.97 -9.84 0.55
C ALA A 339 5.93 -9.98 1.74
N THR A 340 5.38 -9.85 2.95
CA THR A 340 6.03 -10.07 4.24
C THR A 340 4.94 -10.45 5.26
N PRO A 341 5.25 -11.21 6.32
CA PRO A 341 4.30 -11.47 7.39
C PRO A 341 3.66 -10.18 7.90
N GLN A 342 2.37 -10.23 8.23
CA GLN A 342 1.66 -9.04 8.69
C GLN A 342 2.28 -8.52 9.99
N PRO A 343 2.64 -7.23 10.08
CA PRO A 343 3.06 -6.63 11.34
C PRO A 343 1.88 -6.56 12.30
N VAL A 344 2.06 -7.08 13.50
CA VAL A 344 1.03 -7.14 14.56
C VAL A 344 1.22 -6.00 15.54
N ALA A 345 2.42 -5.90 16.15
CA ALA A 345 2.71 -4.84 17.10
C ALA A 345 4.19 -4.46 17.13
N LEU A 346 4.43 -3.20 17.50
CA LEU A 346 5.71 -2.67 17.96
C LEU A 346 5.53 -2.21 19.41
N ILE A 347 6.32 -2.75 20.32
CA ILE A 347 6.30 -2.40 21.73
C ILE A 347 7.69 -1.94 22.14
N GLU A 348 7.81 -0.73 22.69
CA GLU A 348 9.10 -0.15 23.10
C GLU A 348 9.01 0.46 24.51
N SER A 349 9.97 0.13 25.37
CA SER A 349 10.22 0.93 26.57
C SER A 349 10.84 2.27 26.18
N ARG A 350 10.25 3.37 26.63
CA ARG A 350 10.71 4.74 26.33
C ARG A 350 10.72 5.61 27.58
N LEU A 351 11.83 6.29 27.83
CA LEU A 351 11.91 7.36 28.82
C LEU A 351 12.23 8.67 28.10
N GLY A 352 11.18 9.45 27.79
CA GLY A 352 11.28 10.61 26.91
C GLY A 352 11.72 10.22 25.51
N CYS A 353 12.86 10.73 25.05
CA CYS A 353 13.48 10.38 23.76
C CYS A 353 14.36 9.11 23.83
N LEU A 354 14.68 8.62 25.02
CA LEU A 354 15.51 7.44 25.21
C LEU A 354 14.70 6.17 24.97
N ARG A 355 15.27 5.23 24.19
CA ARG A 355 14.65 3.96 23.82
C ARG A 355 15.37 2.81 24.49
N GLY A 356 14.59 1.92 25.12
CA GLY A 356 15.08 0.75 25.85
C GLY A 356 14.76 -0.56 25.13
N LYS A 357 14.26 -1.55 25.90
CA LYS A 357 13.81 -2.84 25.36
C LYS A 357 12.76 -2.66 24.26
N ALA A 358 12.83 -3.45 23.20
CA ALA A 358 11.93 -3.33 22.07
C ALA A 358 11.58 -4.68 21.49
N TYR A 359 10.30 -4.84 21.14
CA TYR A 359 9.70 -6.03 20.58
C TYR A 359 9.02 -5.70 19.27
N PHE A 360 9.22 -6.56 18.28
CA PHE A 360 8.46 -6.57 17.04
C PHE A 360 7.67 -7.88 16.96
N LEU A 361 6.36 -7.76 16.81
CA LEU A 361 5.46 -8.89 16.66
C LEU A 361 4.96 -8.92 15.22
N SER A 362 4.96 -10.10 14.62
CA SER A 362 4.37 -10.36 13.30
C SER A 362 3.59 -11.66 13.32
N GLU A 363 2.65 -11.83 12.40
CA GLU A 363 2.00 -13.11 12.18
C GLU A 363 3.05 -14.21 11.92
N TYR A 364 2.76 -15.40 12.42
CA TYR A 364 3.55 -16.58 12.08
C TYR A 364 3.16 -17.09 10.69
N LEU A 365 4.13 -17.19 9.81
CA LEU A 365 3.95 -17.77 8.49
C LEU A 365 4.40 -19.25 8.55
N ASP A 366 3.43 -20.15 8.48
CA ASP A 366 3.70 -21.60 8.44
C ASP A 366 4.12 -22.04 7.03
N ALA A 367 5.35 -21.73 6.69
CA ALA A 367 5.93 -22.01 5.39
C ALA A 367 7.43 -22.31 5.53
N PRO A 368 8.01 -23.16 4.69
CA PRO A 368 9.45 -23.38 4.64
C PRO A 368 10.19 -22.10 4.21
N ASP A 369 11.43 -21.93 4.63
CA ASP A 369 12.32 -20.98 3.98
C ASP A 369 12.77 -21.49 2.59
N ALA A 370 13.36 -20.62 1.77
CA ALA A 370 13.72 -20.97 0.40
C ALA A 370 14.74 -22.14 0.35
N SER A 371 15.65 -22.26 1.34
CA SER A 371 16.57 -23.40 1.39
C SER A 371 15.83 -24.72 1.57
N ALA A 372 14.94 -24.79 2.56
CA ALA A 372 14.14 -25.97 2.84
C ALA A 372 13.14 -26.26 1.70
N PHE A 373 12.52 -25.21 1.13
CA PHE A 373 11.60 -25.35 0.00
C PHE A 373 12.28 -25.98 -1.22
N PHE A 374 13.44 -25.48 -1.64
CA PHE A 374 14.15 -26.02 -2.82
C PHE A 374 14.79 -27.39 -2.56
N ALA A 375 15.07 -27.76 -1.31
CA ALA A 375 15.49 -29.11 -0.95
C ALA A 375 14.36 -30.14 -1.05
N GLN A 376 13.10 -29.72 -0.85
CA GLN A 376 11.94 -30.63 -0.80
C GLN A 376 11.17 -30.70 -2.12
N ILE A 377 11.22 -29.64 -2.96
CA ILE A 377 10.43 -29.59 -4.19
C ILE A 377 10.96 -30.54 -5.25
N LYS A 378 10.13 -31.53 -5.66
CA LYS A 378 10.45 -32.49 -6.73
C LYS A 378 9.91 -32.05 -8.09
N ASN A 379 8.89 -31.19 -8.11
CA ASN A 379 8.24 -30.74 -9.33
C ASN A 379 9.08 -29.64 -10.00
N LYS A 380 9.70 -29.95 -11.16
CA LYS A 380 10.52 -29.00 -11.92
C LYS A 380 9.77 -27.73 -12.34
N ARG A 381 8.48 -27.85 -12.70
CA ARG A 381 7.66 -26.68 -13.07
C ARG A 381 7.44 -25.75 -11.86
N GLY A 382 7.03 -26.30 -10.72
CA GLY A 382 6.87 -25.53 -9.50
C GLY A 382 8.18 -24.90 -9.01
N GLN A 383 9.31 -25.62 -9.19
CA GLN A 383 10.65 -25.08 -8.92
C GLN A 383 10.95 -23.86 -9.80
N ALA A 384 10.70 -23.96 -11.11
CA ALA A 384 10.95 -22.85 -12.05
C ALA A 384 10.03 -21.65 -11.76
N GLU A 385 8.76 -21.87 -11.43
CA GLU A 385 7.81 -20.82 -11.05
C GLU A 385 8.25 -20.11 -9.76
N ALA A 386 8.71 -20.84 -8.74
CA ALA A 386 9.22 -20.25 -7.50
C ALA A 386 10.52 -19.46 -7.73
N VAL A 387 11.44 -19.98 -8.55
CA VAL A 387 12.65 -19.25 -8.97
C VAL A 387 12.28 -17.95 -9.64
N HIS A 388 11.35 -17.97 -10.59
CA HIS A 388 10.90 -16.77 -11.31
C HIS A 388 10.34 -15.72 -10.35
N LYS A 389 9.43 -16.09 -9.45
CA LYS A 389 8.85 -15.17 -8.46
C LYS A 389 9.88 -14.60 -7.48
N ILE A 390 10.89 -15.39 -7.07
CA ILE A 390 11.98 -14.88 -6.24
C ILE A 390 12.82 -13.87 -7.03
N VAL A 391 13.12 -14.13 -8.30
CA VAL A 391 13.85 -13.20 -9.15
C VAL A 391 13.05 -11.92 -9.39
N GLU A 392 11.74 -12.01 -9.63
CA GLU A 392 10.85 -10.83 -9.70
C GLU A 392 10.86 -10.03 -8.40
N LEU A 393 10.91 -10.69 -7.22
CA LEU A 393 11.05 -10.01 -5.94
C LEU A 393 12.35 -9.19 -5.89
N PHE A 394 13.48 -9.74 -6.32
CA PHE A 394 14.76 -9.02 -6.40
C PHE A 394 14.67 -7.84 -7.37
N TYR A 395 14.09 -8.05 -8.55
CA TYR A 395 13.96 -6.98 -9.55
C TYR A 395 13.02 -5.87 -9.05
N ARG A 396 11.93 -6.23 -8.38
CA ARG A 396 11.03 -5.29 -7.70
C ARG A 396 11.78 -4.45 -6.66
N MET A 397 12.60 -5.08 -5.82
CA MET A 397 13.43 -4.38 -4.83
C MET A 397 14.43 -3.43 -5.49
N TYR A 398 15.07 -3.85 -6.60
CA TYR A 398 15.98 -3.02 -7.38
C TYR A 398 15.29 -1.75 -7.91
N LEU A 399 14.14 -1.90 -8.57
CA LEU A 399 13.37 -0.79 -9.12
C LEU A 399 12.87 0.18 -8.04
N LEU A 400 12.56 -0.33 -6.85
CA LEU A 400 12.11 0.44 -5.69
C LEU A 400 13.25 1.00 -4.81
N LYS A 401 14.50 0.78 -5.21
CA LYS A 401 15.71 1.19 -4.47
C LYS A 401 15.75 0.65 -3.04
N LEU A 402 15.33 -0.60 -2.86
CA LEU A 402 15.37 -1.32 -1.60
C LEU A 402 16.56 -2.27 -1.55
N SER A 403 17.23 -2.37 -0.42
CA SER A 403 18.15 -3.44 -0.10
C SER A 403 17.77 -4.11 1.22
N HIS A 404 17.85 -5.44 1.27
CA HIS A 404 17.55 -6.19 2.49
C HIS A 404 18.70 -6.11 3.51
N GLY A 405 19.94 -6.07 3.01
CA GLY A 405 21.15 -5.99 3.83
C GLY A 405 21.61 -7.33 4.41
N ASP A 406 20.70 -8.31 4.54
CA ASP A 406 20.98 -9.69 4.97
C ASP A 406 20.21 -10.70 4.08
N MET A 407 20.25 -10.51 2.75
CA MET A 407 19.50 -11.32 1.81
C MET A 407 20.13 -12.71 1.65
N LYS A 408 19.56 -13.69 2.34
CA LYS A 408 19.90 -15.11 2.24
C LYS A 408 18.65 -15.96 2.12
N ALA A 409 18.80 -17.21 1.64
CA ALA A 409 17.68 -18.09 1.38
C ALA A 409 16.76 -18.29 2.60
N ASN A 410 17.33 -18.35 3.81
CA ASN A 410 16.55 -18.52 5.04
C ASN A 410 15.74 -17.27 5.45
N ASN A 411 16.00 -16.09 4.83
CA ASN A 411 15.23 -14.88 5.06
C ASN A 411 14.11 -14.66 4.02
N ILE A 412 13.89 -15.68 3.17
CA ILE A 412 12.77 -15.76 2.23
C ILE A 412 11.94 -16.98 2.59
N LYS A 413 10.70 -16.79 3.03
CA LYS A 413 9.72 -17.86 3.19
C LYS A 413 8.98 -18.08 1.87
N VAL A 414 8.61 -19.33 1.55
CA VAL A 414 7.88 -19.64 0.33
C VAL A 414 6.54 -20.27 0.69
N LEU A 415 5.46 -19.51 0.55
CA LEU A 415 4.08 -19.94 0.78
C LEU A 415 3.34 -20.01 -0.56
N ASP A 416 2.81 -21.16 -0.91
CA ASP A 416 2.10 -21.40 -2.18
C ASP A 416 2.91 -20.94 -3.41
N GLY A 417 4.22 -21.17 -3.37
CA GLY A 417 5.16 -20.74 -4.40
C GLY A 417 5.40 -19.23 -4.47
N ALA A 418 4.88 -18.42 -3.53
CA ALA A 418 5.12 -16.99 -3.44
C ALA A 418 6.18 -16.67 -2.37
N PRO A 419 7.18 -15.81 -2.66
CA PRO A 419 8.21 -15.44 -1.70
C PRO A 419 7.73 -14.35 -0.74
N TYR A 420 8.02 -14.51 0.55
CA TYR A 420 7.79 -13.58 1.64
C TYR A 420 9.10 -13.20 2.30
N LEU A 421 9.41 -11.92 2.41
CA LEU A 421 10.60 -11.43 3.11
C LEU A 421 10.40 -11.41 4.61
N ILE A 422 11.38 -11.93 5.36
CA ILE A 422 11.45 -11.87 6.82
C ILE A 422 12.79 -11.26 7.25
N ASP A 423 12.93 -10.93 8.54
CA ASP A 423 14.15 -10.36 9.13
C ASP A 423 14.53 -8.97 8.57
N LEU A 424 13.61 -8.03 8.67
CA LEU A 424 13.65 -6.72 8.01
C LEU A 424 14.46 -5.64 8.74
N ASP A 425 15.17 -5.96 9.81
CA ASP A 425 15.84 -4.99 10.68
C ASP A 425 17.13 -4.36 10.09
N SER A 426 17.63 -4.96 9.01
CA SER A 426 18.79 -4.46 8.24
C SER A 426 18.38 -3.81 6.91
N MET A 427 17.07 -3.87 6.56
CA MET A 427 16.57 -3.38 5.29
C MET A 427 16.58 -1.86 5.23
N GLN A 428 16.89 -1.33 4.05
CA GLN A 428 16.98 0.11 3.79
C GLN A 428 16.31 0.48 2.47
N GLN A 429 15.70 1.66 2.43
CA GLN A 429 15.28 2.34 1.22
C GLN A 429 16.23 3.49 0.93
N HIS A 430 16.82 3.49 -0.25
CA HIS A 430 17.85 4.45 -0.65
C HIS A 430 17.26 5.62 -1.45
N ASP A 431 17.80 6.83 -1.26
CA ASP A 431 17.44 8.02 -2.04
C ASP A 431 18.20 8.08 -3.37
N GLY A 432 19.47 7.69 -3.36
CA GLY A 432 20.37 7.74 -4.51
C GLY A 432 20.62 6.37 -5.15
N ASP A 433 20.83 6.37 -6.47
CA ASP A 433 21.07 5.15 -7.26
C ASP A 433 22.34 4.44 -6.84
N PHE A 434 23.41 5.18 -6.52
CA PHE A 434 24.68 4.59 -6.13
C PHE A 434 24.55 3.66 -4.91
N PHE A 435 23.94 4.12 -3.83
CA PHE A 435 23.74 3.30 -2.64
C PHE A 435 22.74 2.17 -2.85
N ALA A 436 21.71 2.42 -3.65
CA ALA A 436 20.72 1.39 -4.01
C ALA A 436 21.37 0.25 -4.80
N ILE A 437 22.15 0.56 -5.83
CA ILE A 437 22.88 -0.43 -6.63
C ILE A 437 23.87 -1.22 -5.76
N ARG A 438 24.66 -0.53 -4.94
CA ARG A 438 25.63 -1.18 -4.04
C ARG A 438 24.95 -2.14 -3.05
N GLY A 439 23.83 -1.72 -2.46
CA GLY A 439 23.04 -2.55 -1.56
C GLY A 439 22.47 -3.77 -2.27
N HIS A 440 21.91 -3.57 -3.46
CA HIS A 440 21.32 -4.63 -4.27
C HIS A 440 22.37 -5.66 -4.75
N VAL A 441 23.52 -5.20 -5.23
CA VAL A 441 24.67 -6.06 -5.59
C VAL A 441 25.09 -6.94 -4.41
N LYS A 442 25.14 -6.37 -3.19
CA LYS A 442 25.44 -7.14 -1.98
C LYS A 442 24.40 -8.21 -1.69
N ASP A 443 23.12 -7.88 -1.85
CA ASP A 443 22.01 -8.81 -1.65
C ASP A 443 22.06 -9.95 -2.68
N LEU A 444 22.28 -9.65 -3.97
CA LEU A 444 22.45 -10.65 -5.03
C LEU A 444 23.57 -11.61 -4.74
N LYS A 445 24.79 -11.07 -4.43
CA LYS A 445 25.96 -11.89 -4.08
C LYS A 445 25.68 -12.83 -2.91
N ARG A 446 25.01 -12.30 -1.87
CA ARG A 446 24.71 -13.05 -0.66
C ARG A 446 23.68 -14.15 -0.91
N PHE A 447 22.66 -13.86 -1.69
CA PHE A 447 21.63 -14.83 -2.07
C PHE A 447 22.20 -15.95 -2.96
N MET A 448 22.93 -15.60 -4.03
CA MET A 448 23.49 -16.58 -4.95
C MET A 448 24.52 -17.48 -4.29
N ARG A 449 25.21 -17.03 -3.25
CA ARG A 449 26.14 -17.86 -2.45
C ARG A 449 25.47 -19.06 -1.80
N ASN A 450 24.17 -19.01 -1.48
CA ASN A 450 23.46 -20.14 -0.87
C ASN A 450 23.31 -21.32 -1.84
N TRP A 451 23.52 -21.13 -3.13
CA TRP A 451 23.28 -22.13 -4.17
C TRP A 451 24.55 -22.64 -4.83
N GLN A 452 25.74 -22.23 -4.36
CA GLN A 452 27.03 -22.61 -4.96
C GLN A 452 27.24 -24.14 -4.97
N ASP A 453 26.76 -24.81 -3.93
CA ASP A 453 26.84 -26.28 -3.81
C ASP A 453 25.73 -27.02 -4.58
N HIS A 454 24.85 -26.29 -5.28
CA HIS A 454 23.74 -26.81 -6.07
C HIS A 454 23.76 -26.25 -7.52
N PRO A 455 24.68 -26.71 -8.39
CA PRO A 455 24.94 -26.09 -9.70
C PRO A 455 23.71 -25.96 -10.59
N THR A 456 22.84 -26.98 -10.61
CA THR A 456 21.60 -26.95 -11.40
C THR A 456 20.67 -25.81 -10.96
N LEU A 457 20.46 -25.64 -9.66
CA LEU A 457 19.60 -24.59 -9.11
C LEU A 457 20.25 -23.21 -9.27
N TYR A 458 21.56 -23.12 -9.04
CA TYR A 458 22.35 -21.90 -9.30
C TYR A 458 22.17 -21.42 -10.74
N ASN A 459 22.34 -22.32 -11.73
CA ASN A 459 22.17 -21.98 -13.15
C ASN A 459 20.71 -21.62 -13.48
N THR A 460 19.73 -22.24 -12.82
CA THR A 460 18.31 -21.89 -13.01
C THR A 460 18.04 -20.45 -12.52
N PHE A 461 18.54 -20.08 -11.33
CA PHE A 461 18.46 -18.69 -10.84
C PHE A 461 19.21 -17.74 -11.77
N LEU A 462 20.41 -18.07 -12.18
CA LEU A 462 21.23 -17.25 -13.07
C LEU A 462 20.48 -16.90 -14.35
N LYS A 463 19.97 -17.93 -15.07
CA LYS A 463 19.16 -17.72 -16.28
C LYS A 463 17.92 -16.87 -16.02
N ALA A 464 17.22 -17.10 -14.92
CA ALA A 464 16.04 -16.32 -14.58
C ALA A 464 16.39 -14.86 -14.27
N PHE A 465 17.48 -14.55 -13.61
CA PHE A 465 17.95 -13.18 -13.37
C PHE A 465 18.19 -12.45 -14.70
N PHE A 466 18.90 -13.07 -15.64
CA PHE A 466 19.16 -12.46 -16.95
C PHE A 466 17.91 -12.35 -17.84
N ALA A 467 16.90 -13.18 -17.61
CA ALA A 467 15.63 -13.10 -18.34
C ALA A 467 14.71 -11.98 -17.82
N VAL A 468 14.75 -11.70 -16.51
CA VAL A 468 13.83 -10.74 -15.84
C VAL A 468 14.38 -9.32 -15.85
N TYR A 469 15.70 -9.14 -15.70
CA TYR A 469 16.28 -7.79 -15.63
C TYR A 469 16.42 -7.16 -16.99
N ALA A 470 15.75 -6.02 -17.19
CA ALA A 470 15.83 -5.26 -18.45
C ALA A 470 17.25 -4.73 -18.74
N ASP A 471 18.01 -4.37 -17.69
CA ASP A 471 19.43 -4.01 -17.77
C ASP A 471 20.26 -4.98 -16.93
N PRO A 472 21.07 -5.85 -17.53
CA PRO A 472 21.90 -6.82 -16.81
C PRO A 472 23.15 -6.21 -16.17
N GLN A 473 23.41 -4.90 -16.29
CA GLN A 473 24.62 -4.28 -15.75
C GLN A 473 24.78 -4.53 -14.25
N VAL A 474 23.69 -4.44 -13.47
CA VAL A 474 23.71 -4.68 -12.02
C VAL A 474 24.02 -6.14 -11.68
N LEU A 475 23.62 -7.10 -12.53
CA LEU A 475 23.94 -8.52 -12.38
C LEU A 475 25.42 -8.76 -12.59
N ARG A 476 26.01 -8.14 -13.63
CA ARG A 476 27.46 -8.20 -13.91
C ARG A 476 28.29 -7.59 -12.77
N LEU A 477 27.85 -6.47 -12.18
CA LEU A 477 28.45 -5.89 -10.97
C LEU A 477 28.38 -6.83 -9.75
N ALA A 478 27.38 -7.70 -9.72
CA ALA A 478 27.28 -8.77 -8.72
C ALA A 478 28.18 -9.98 -9.05
N GLY A 479 28.94 -9.97 -10.14
CA GLY A 479 29.76 -11.09 -10.59
C GLY A 479 28.97 -12.25 -11.17
N LEU A 480 27.75 -11.97 -11.67
CA LEU A 480 26.92 -12.94 -12.35
C LEU A 480 27.14 -12.79 -13.87
N SER A 481 27.43 -13.90 -14.54
CA SER A 481 27.57 -13.99 -16.00
C SER A 481 26.88 -15.25 -16.49
N VAL A 482 26.25 -15.19 -17.66
CA VAL A 482 25.82 -16.36 -18.43
C VAL A 482 26.90 -16.57 -19.48
N ASP A 483 27.58 -17.69 -19.39
CA ASP A 483 28.54 -18.14 -20.42
C ASP A 483 27.81 -18.55 -21.69
#